data_13f127a21eed23a79a1fe58dbf9c3f55
#
_entry.id   13f127a21eed23a79a1fe58dbf9c3f55
#
_cell.length_a   1.000
_cell.length_b   1.000
_cell.length_c   1.000
_cell.angle_alpha   90.00
_cell.angle_beta   90.00
_cell.angle_gamma   90.00
#
_symmetry.space_group_name_H-M   'P 1'
#
loop_
_entity.id
_entity.type
_entity.pdbx_description
1 polymer ?
#
loop_
_entity_poly.entity_id
_entity_poly.type
_entity_poly.pdbx_seq_one_letter_code
_entity_poly.pdbx_strand_id
1 'polypeptide(L)'
;PDFHGGEENFRSVDYMGIPGPPAQTLATLIFDGVLDRFPDLRFGVIEQGAIWVPGWPRQGESAFAASPRHEERLQALSLRPTEYVRRQVRFTPYPTEDVGWIIEQSGPELLLFSSDFPHVEGGRKPLERFEASLGDASEDVRRRFYCDNFLDLMGPAGAALAA
;
A
#
# COMPACT_ATOMS: atom_id res chain seq x y z
N PRO A 1 18.14 4.15 -9.64
CA PRO A 1 19.30 4.79 -10.22
C PRO A 1 20.39 4.97 -9.17
N ASP A 2 21.64 4.63 -9.52
CA ASP A 2 22.79 4.86 -8.67
C ASP A 2 23.12 6.37 -8.66
N PHE A 3 22.78 7.05 -7.60
CA PHE A 3 23.11 8.47 -7.41
C PHE A 3 24.53 8.70 -6.87
N HIS A 4 25.33 7.64 -6.72
CA HIS A 4 26.61 7.69 -6.01
C HIS A 4 27.81 7.54 -6.93
N GLY A 5 27.58 7.28 -8.22
CA GLY A 5 28.63 7.00 -9.21
C GLY A 5 29.32 5.67 -8.92
N GLY A 6 29.34 4.76 -9.87
CA GLY A 6 29.93 3.44 -9.73
C GLY A 6 29.07 2.35 -10.33
N GLU A 7 29.30 1.11 -9.95
CA GLU A 7 28.46 -0.02 -10.37
C GLU A 7 27.08 0.08 -9.71
N GLU A 8 26.04 -0.29 -10.45
CA GLU A 8 24.68 -0.33 -9.93
C GLU A 8 24.65 -1.24 -8.70
N ASN A 9 24.29 -0.66 -7.57
CA ASN A 9 24.04 -1.40 -6.33
C ASN A 9 22.88 -0.78 -5.58
N PHE A 10 22.09 -1.60 -4.94
CA PHE A 10 21.00 -1.18 -4.07
C PHE A 10 21.51 -1.15 -2.63
N ARG A 11 21.48 0.01 -1.99
CA ARG A 11 21.96 0.21 -0.64
C ARG A 11 20.82 0.53 0.32
N SER A 12 21.08 0.40 1.63
CA SER A 12 20.09 0.70 2.67
C SER A 12 19.51 2.13 2.58
N VAL A 13 20.31 3.10 2.08
CA VAL A 13 19.84 4.47 1.88
C VAL A 13 18.84 4.57 0.73
N ASP A 14 19.01 3.75 -0.31
CA ASP A 14 18.09 3.71 -1.46
C ASP A 14 16.76 3.07 -1.05
N TYR A 15 16.82 2.03 -0.20
CA TYR A 15 15.64 1.41 0.41
C TYR A 15 14.78 2.44 1.16
N MET A 16 15.39 3.37 1.88
CA MET A 16 14.67 4.42 2.58
C MET A 16 13.96 5.42 1.64
N GLY A 17 14.39 5.49 0.39
CA GLY A 17 13.79 6.35 -0.63
C GLY A 17 12.59 5.75 -1.37
N ILE A 18 12.40 4.42 -1.30
CA ILE A 18 11.35 3.70 -2.05
C ILE A 18 9.94 4.28 -1.83
N PRO A 19 9.51 4.62 -0.60
CA PRO A 19 8.16 5.13 -0.39
C PRO A 19 7.86 6.47 -1.05
N GLY A 20 8.85 7.26 -1.38
CA GLY A 20 8.67 8.62 -1.89
C GLY A 20 7.81 8.71 -3.15
N PRO A 21 8.20 8.08 -4.27
CA PRO A 21 7.44 8.13 -5.51
C PRO A 21 6.00 7.61 -5.40
N PRO A 22 5.72 6.41 -4.82
CA PRO A 22 4.36 5.92 -4.67
C PRO A 22 3.51 6.78 -3.73
N ALA A 23 4.08 7.30 -2.65
CA ALA A 23 3.39 8.22 -1.75
C ALA A 23 2.96 9.51 -2.47
N GLN A 24 3.84 10.08 -3.29
CA GLN A 24 3.52 11.26 -4.10
C GLN A 24 2.48 10.95 -5.18
N THR A 25 2.56 9.79 -5.82
CA THR A 25 1.57 9.35 -6.81
C THR A 25 0.19 9.22 -6.19
N LEU A 26 0.08 8.56 -5.02
CA LEU A 26 -1.18 8.44 -4.30
C LEU A 26 -1.74 9.81 -3.88
N ALA A 27 -0.89 10.71 -3.41
CA ALA A 27 -1.30 12.06 -3.07
C ALA A 27 -1.95 12.75 -4.29
N THR A 28 -1.31 12.67 -5.46
CA THR A 28 -1.86 13.21 -6.70
C THR A 28 -3.20 12.58 -7.08
N LEU A 29 -3.30 11.24 -7.02
CA LEU A 29 -4.54 10.52 -7.34
C LEU A 29 -5.72 10.93 -6.44
N ILE A 30 -5.45 11.19 -5.16
CA ILE A 30 -6.46 11.60 -4.19
C ILE A 30 -6.77 13.10 -4.35
N PHE A 31 -5.78 13.97 -4.23
CA PHE A 31 -5.99 15.41 -4.14
C PHE A 31 -6.38 16.05 -5.48
N ASP A 32 -6.00 15.46 -6.61
CA ASP A 32 -6.51 15.86 -7.93
C ASP A 32 -7.87 15.20 -8.28
N GLY A 33 -8.46 14.44 -7.34
CA GLY A 33 -9.80 13.89 -7.45
C GLY A 33 -9.92 12.73 -8.44
N VAL A 34 -8.83 12.02 -8.78
CA VAL A 34 -8.88 10.88 -9.69
C VAL A 34 -9.67 9.73 -9.05
N LEU A 35 -9.36 9.40 -7.79
CA LEU A 35 -10.07 8.32 -7.08
C LEU A 35 -11.52 8.69 -6.75
N ASP A 36 -11.85 9.97 -6.69
CA ASP A 36 -13.23 10.44 -6.54
C ASP A 36 -14.02 10.25 -7.83
N ARG A 37 -13.43 10.65 -8.95
CA ARG A 37 -14.04 10.58 -10.29
C ARG A 37 -14.24 9.15 -10.78
N PHE A 38 -13.38 8.23 -10.34
CA PHE A 38 -13.39 6.83 -10.74
C PHE A 38 -13.53 5.91 -9.52
N PRO A 39 -14.72 5.82 -8.89
CA PRO A 39 -14.91 5.08 -7.63
C PRO A 39 -14.66 3.56 -7.75
N ASP A 40 -14.78 3.00 -8.93
CA ASP A 40 -14.54 1.58 -9.20
C ASP A 40 -13.08 1.26 -9.55
N LEU A 41 -12.24 2.30 -9.73
CA LEU A 41 -10.81 2.11 -9.95
C LEU A 41 -10.17 1.47 -8.71
N ARG A 42 -9.37 0.43 -8.92
CA ARG A 42 -8.52 -0.17 -7.89
C ARG A 42 -7.07 0.12 -8.22
N PHE A 43 -6.28 0.41 -7.20
CA PHE A 43 -4.88 0.77 -7.34
C PHE A 43 -4.00 -0.08 -6.41
N GLY A 44 -3.09 -0.85 -7.01
CA GLY A 44 -2.09 -1.64 -6.29
C GLY A 44 -0.76 -0.90 -6.20
N VAL A 45 -0.27 -0.69 -5.00
CA VAL A 45 1.11 -0.23 -4.74
C VAL A 45 1.94 -1.49 -4.52
N ILE A 46 2.50 -1.98 -5.60
CA ILE A 46 3.18 -3.27 -5.64
C ILE A 46 4.68 -3.05 -5.58
N GLU A 47 5.38 -3.88 -4.76
CA GLU A 47 6.84 -3.88 -4.65
C GLU A 47 7.44 -2.55 -4.12
N GLN A 48 6.69 -1.86 -3.27
CA GLN A 48 7.10 -0.58 -2.69
C GLN A 48 7.15 -0.60 -1.16
N GLY A 49 7.03 -1.80 -0.57
CA GLY A 49 6.90 -1.98 0.86
C GLY A 49 5.63 -1.35 1.44
N ALA A 50 5.39 -1.58 2.72
CA ALA A 50 4.18 -1.12 3.38
C ALA A 50 4.42 -0.49 4.77
N ILE A 51 5.64 -0.47 5.27
CA ILE A 51 5.95 0.09 6.61
C ILE A 51 5.55 1.56 6.74
N TRP A 52 5.48 2.29 5.64
CA TRP A 52 5.08 3.70 5.61
C TRP A 52 3.55 3.90 5.60
N VAL A 53 2.78 2.86 5.29
CA VAL A 53 1.32 2.93 5.14
C VAL A 53 0.60 3.40 6.41
N PRO A 54 0.95 2.97 7.63
CA PRO A 54 0.24 3.44 8.83
C PRO A 54 0.28 4.96 9.06
N GLY A 55 1.38 5.60 8.66
CA GLY A 55 1.57 7.04 8.86
C GLY A 55 1.03 7.90 7.71
N TRP A 56 1.10 7.41 6.49
CA TRP A 56 0.85 8.21 5.29
C TRP A 56 -0.61 8.71 5.16
N PRO A 57 -1.66 7.91 5.38
CA PRO A 57 -3.03 8.42 5.33
C PRO A 57 -3.30 9.49 6.39
N ARG A 58 -2.68 9.38 7.56
CA ARG A 58 -2.75 10.42 8.61
C ARG A 58 -2.08 11.72 8.17
N GLN A 59 -0.96 11.63 7.46
CA GLN A 59 -0.32 12.80 6.85
C GLN A 59 -1.25 13.43 5.79
N GLY A 60 -1.94 12.61 4.98
CA GLY A 60 -2.95 13.06 4.04
C GLY A 60 -4.11 13.79 4.71
N GLU A 61 -4.60 13.29 5.85
CA GLU A 61 -5.61 13.98 6.65
C GLU A 61 -5.14 15.36 7.15
N SER A 62 -3.89 15.44 7.58
CA SER A 62 -3.30 16.72 8.02
C SER A 62 -3.16 17.71 6.87
N ALA A 63 -2.70 17.25 5.70
CA ALA A 63 -2.60 18.07 4.49
C ALA A 63 -3.97 18.56 4.04
N PHE A 64 -4.98 17.67 4.03
CA PHE A 64 -6.36 18.01 3.73
C PHE A 64 -6.92 19.08 4.68
N ALA A 65 -6.62 18.97 5.97
CA ALA A 65 -7.08 19.94 6.97
C ALA A 65 -6.37 21.30 6.88
N ALA A 66 -5.10 21.30 6.43
CA ALA A 66 -4.30 22.53 6.35
C ALA A 66 -4.65 23.43 5.15
N SER A 67 -5.10 22.85 4.05
CA SER A 67 -5.24 23.55 2.75
C SER A 67 -6.66 23.84 2.25
N PRO A 68 -7.77 23.53 2.95
CA PRO A 68 -9.12 23.55 2.36
C PRO A 68 -9.60 24.93 1.90
N ARG A 69 -8.98 26.01 2.37
CA ARG A 69 -9.40 27.37 2.03
C ARG A 69 -8.80 27.91 0.74
N HIS A 70 -7.76 27.26 0.24
CA HIS A 70 -6.96 27.75 -0.89
C HIS A 70 -7.03 26.82 -2.11
N GLU A 71 -7.57 25.62 -1.95
CA GLU A 71 -7.65 24.62 -3.01
C GLU A 71 -9.12 24.18 -3.21
N GLU A 72 -9.79 24.77 -4.19
CA GLU A 72 -11.18 24.45 -4.54
C GLU A 72 -11.38 22.96 -4.82
N ARG A 73 -10.37 22.28 -5.38
CA ARG A 73 -10.40 20.84 -5.68
C ARG A 73 -10.59 20.00 -4.42
N LEU A 74 -9.94 20.38 -3.32
CA LEU A 74 -10.06 19.64 -2.06
C LEU A 74 -11.47 19.75 -1.47
N GLN A 75 -12.13 20.88 -1.68
CA GLN A 75 -13.51 21.10 -1.21
C GLN A 75 -14.54 20.28 -1.98
N ALA A 76 -14.21 19.88 -3.21
CA ALA A 76 -15.06 19.07 -4.08
C ALA A 76 -14.95 17.56 -3.82
N LEU A 77 -13.96 17.10 -3.05
CA LEU A 77 -13.76 15.68 -2.76
C LEU A 77 -14.90 15.15 -1.88
N SER A 78 -15.48 14.02 -2.27
CA SER A 78 -16.61 13.40 -1.56
C SER A 78 -16.19 12.61 -0.32
N LEU A 79 -14.92 12.21 -0.23
CA LEU A 79 -14.36 11.41 0.87
C LEU A 79 -13.09 12.06 1.43
N ARG A 80 -12.68 11.59 2.60
CA ARG A 80 -11.40 11.94 3.21
C ARG A 80 -10.27 11.09 2.61
N PRO A 81 -9.00 11.56 2.66
CA PRO A 81 -7.86 10.81 2.13
C PRO A 81 -7.77 9.37 2.62
N THR A 82 -7.98 9.12 3.91
CA THR A 82 -7.98 7.78 4.49
C THR A 82 -9.08 6.89 3.90
N GLU A 83 -10.24 7.45 3.61
CA GLU A 83 -11.39 6.71 3.06
C GLU A 83 -11.14 6.28 1.62
N TYR A 84 -10.49 7.15 0.79
CA TYR A 84 -10.05 6.77 -0.56
C TYR A 84 -9.06 5.61 -0.53
N VAL A 85 -8.06 5.67 0.36
CA VAL A 85 -7.07 4.61 0.52
C VAL A 85 -7.78 3.29 0.86
N ARG A 86 -8.62 3.28 1.86
CA ARG A 86 -9.35 2.06 2.28
C ARG A 86 -10.22 1.49 1.17
N ARG A 87 -10.91 2.34 0.43
CA ARG A 87 -11.82 1.93 -0.65
C ARG A 87 -11.10 1.34 -1.85
N GLN A 88 -9.97 1.95 -2.28
CA GLN A 88 -9.44 1.74 -3.62
C GLN A 88 -7.98 1.28 -3.69
N VAL A 89 -7.22 1.32 -2.58
CA VAL A 89 -5.77 1.07 -2.63
C VAL A 89 -5.40 -0.18 -1.83
N ARG A 90 -4.49 -0.97 -2.40
CA ARG A 90 -3.89 -2.14 -1.73
C ARG A 90 -2.38 -2.07 -1.87
N PHE A 91 -1.67 -2.62 -0.88
CA PHE A 91 -0.21 -2.54 -0.78
C PHE A 91 0.40 -3.91 -0.60
N THR A 92 1.58 -4.14 -1.18
CA THR A 92 2.39 -5.33 -0.89
C THR A 92 3.54 -4.97 0.05
N PRO A 93 3.62 -5.60 1.22
CA PRO A 93 4.77 -5.46 2.10
C PRO A 93 5.95 -6.29 1.59
N TYR A 94 7.17 -5.91 2.00
CA TYR A 94 8.31 -6.79 1.89
C TYR A 94 8.30 -7.87 2.98
N PRO A 95 8.86 -9.08 2.71
CA PRO A 95 8.94 -10.13 3.72
C PRO A 95 9.79 -9.81 4.94
N THR A 96 10.52 -8.71 4.92
CA THR A 96 11.34 -8.20 6.03
C THR A 96 10.61 -7.22 6.93
N GLU A 97 9.42 -6.79 6.54
CA GLU A 97 8.60 -5.83 7.31
C GLU A 97 7.75 -6.54 8.36
N ASP A 98 7.43 -5.84 9.44
CA ASP A 98 6.51 -6.32 10.47
C ASP A 98 5.04 -6.15 10.03
N VAL A 99 4.57 -7.13 9.25
CA VAL A 99 3.23 -7.11 8.65
C VAL A 99 2.12 -7.16 9.69
N GLY A 100 2.33 -7.91 10.78
CA GLY A 100 1.39 -7.94 11.89
C GLY A 100 1.15 -6.55 12.47
N TRP A 101 2.23 -5.84 12.79
CA TRP A 101 2.16 -4.47 13.28
C TRP A 101 1.52 -3.51 12.27
N ILE A 102 1.89 -3.60 10.99
CA ILE A 102 1.32 -2.73 9.96
C ILE A 102 -0.21 -2.93 9.88
N ILE A 103 -0.67 -4.18 9.91
CA ILE A 103 -2.11 -4.50 9.89
C ILE A 103 -2.82 -3.94 11.12
N GLU A 104 -2.25 -4.10 12.31
CA GLU A 104 -2.82 -3.53 13.55
C GLU A 104 -2.99 -2.00 13.46
N GLN A 105 -2.05 -1.30 12.83
CA GLN A 105 -2.06 0.15 12.73
C GLN A 105 -2.91 0.70 11.58
N SER A 106 -3.06 -0.05 10.49
CA SER A 106 -3.69 0.45 9.25
C SER A 106 -5.01 -0.24 8.89
N GLY A 107 -5.24 -1.44 9.39
CA GLY A 107 -6.40 -2.27 9.08
C GLY A 107 -6.06 -3.45 8.17
N PRO A 108 -6.80 -4.57 8.29
CA PRO A 108 -6.52 -5.82 7.57
C PRO A 108 -6.87 -5.75 6.08
N GLU A 109 -7.62 -4.74 5.66
CA GLU A 109 -8.08 -4.58 4.28
C GLU A 109 -7.02 -4.00 3.33
N LEU A 110 -5.91 -3.46 3.84
CA LEU A 110 -4.97 -2.71 3.02
C LEU A 110 -3.83 -3.56 2.45
N LEU A 111 -3.41 -4.61 3.15
CA LEU A 111 -2.24 -5.38 2.75
C LEU A 111 -2.63 -6.67 2.01
N LEU A 112 -1.85 -7.00 1.01
CA LEU A 112 -1.95 -8.28 0.31
C LEU A 112 -0.57 -8.93 0.15
N PHE A 113 -0.56 -10.26 0.10
CA PHE A 113 0.64 -11.06 -0.07
C PHE A 113 1.32 -10.82 -1.42
N SER A 114 2.65 -10.70 -1.39
CA SER A 114 3.51 -10.82 -2.56
C SER A 114 4.79 -11.55 -2.17
N SER A 115 5.22 -12.49 -3.00
CA SER A 115 6.50 -13.20 -2.76
C SER A 115 7.71 -12.39 -3.18
N ASP A 116 7.49 -11.38 -4.02
CA ASP A 116 8.54 -10.62 -4.69
C ASP A 116 9.52 -11.47 -5.52
N PHE A 117 9.11 -12.72 -5.85
CA PHE A 117 9.93 -13.61 -6.66
C PHE A 117 10.01 -13.12 -8.12
N PRO A 118 11.20 -13.10 -8.75
CA PRO A 118 12.48 -13.71 -8.30
C PRO A 118 13.47 -12.72 -7.66
N HIS A 119 13.03 -11.57 -7.19
CA HIS A 119 13.92 -10.55 -6.64
C HIS A 119 14.55 -10.94 -5.30
N VAL A 120 15.73 -10.39 -5.03
CA VAL A 120 16.53 -10.72 -3.84
C VAL A 120 15.82 -10.30 -2.55
N GLU A 121 15.07 -9.19 -2.60
CA GLU A 121 14.32 -8.61 -1.49
C GLU A 121 13.22 -9.56 -0.97
N GLY A 122 12.61 -10.35 -1.84
CA GLY A 122 11.62 -11.37 -1.48
C GLY A 122 12.20 -12.49 -0.63
N GLY A 123 13.52 -12.73 -0.76
CA GLY A 123 14.22 -13.76 -0.02
C GLY A 123 13.80 -15.18 -0.43
N ARG A 124 14.27 -16.17 0.36
CA ARG A 124 14.04 -17.58 0.01
C ARG A 124 12.76 -18.18 0.57
N LYS A 125 12.17 -17.56 1.59
CA LYS A 125 11.07 -18.12 2.37
C LYS A 125 10.05 -17.04 2.77
N PRO A 126 9.43 -16.34 1.80
CA PRO A 126 8.53 -15.24 2.11
C PRO A 126 7.32 -15.69 2.94
N LEU A 127 6.71 -16.85 2.65
CA LEU A 127 5.59 -17.37 3.41
C LEU A 127 5.93 -17.58 4.89
N GLU A 128 7.07 -18.23 5.20
CA GLU A 128 7.48 -18.48 6.60
C GLU A 128 7.70 -17.15 7.36
N ARG A 129 8.23 -16.13 6.68
CA ARG A 129 8.46 -14.81 7.27
C ARG A 129 7.15 -14.09 7.55
N PHE A 130 6.23 -14.08 6.61
CA PHE A 130 4.91 -13.47 6.80
C PHE A 130 4.12 -14.18 7.89
N GLU A 131 4.13 -15.53 7.93
CA GLU A 131 3.48 -16.29 9.02
C GLU A 131 4.06 -15.94 10.39
N ALA A 132 5.38 -15.82 10.50
CA ALA A 132 6.03 -15.41 11.74
C ALA A 132 5.64 -13.99 12.15
N SER A 133 5.55 -13.06 11.20
CA SER A 133 5.16 -11.67 11.44
C SER A 133 3.67 -11.52 11.80
N LEU A 134 2.80 -12.33 11.19
CA LEU A 134 1.36 -12.33 11.50
C LEU A 134 1.05 -12.89 12.90
N GLY A 135 1.96 -13.69 13.48
CA GLY A 135 1.83 -14.17 14.86
C GLY A 135 0.47 -14.76 15.18
N ASP A 136 -0.24 -14.18 16.14
CA ASP A 136 -1.56 -14.63 16.61
C ASP A 136 -2.73 -14.00 15.83
N ALA A 137 -2.48 -13.45 14.64
CA ALA A 137 -3.54 -12.88 13.80
C ALA A 137 -4.63 -13.92 13.51
N SER A 138 -5.89 -13.48 13.49
CA SER A 138 -7.04 -14.35 13.23
C SER A 138 -7.02 -14.93 11.80
N GLU A 139 -7.75 -16.03 11.61
CA GLU A 139 -7.95 -16.66 10.31
C GLU A 139 -8.55 -15.67 9.26
N ASP A 140 -9.43 -14.75 9.69
CA ASP A 140 -9.98 -13.72 8.79
C ASP A 140 -8.90 -12.77 8.32
N VAL A 141 -8.00 -12.32 9.19
CA VAL A 141 -6.87 -11.46 8.83
C VAL A 141 -5.93 -12.17 7.86
N ARG A 142 -5.60 -13.44 8.12
CA ARG A 142 -4.75 -14.26 7.24
C ARG A 142 -5.39 -14.44 5.87
N ARG A 143 -6.67 -14.79 5.83
CA ARG A 143 -7.40 -14.97 4.58
C ARG A 143 -7.44 -13.67 3.76
N ARG A 144 -7.66 -12.53 4.41
CA ARG A 144 -7.58 -11.21 3.75
C ARG A 144 -6.22 -10.98 3.14
N PHE A 145 -5.17 -11.15 3.93
CA PHE A 145 -3.80 -10.93 3.49
C PHE A 145 -3.39 -11.84 2.33
N TYR A 146 -3.70 -13.15 2.40
CA TYR A 146 -3.27 -14.12 1.38
C TYR A 146 -4.20 -14.23 0.18
N CYS A 147 -5.46 -13.78 0.26
CA CYS A 147 -6.45 -14.02 -0.79
C CYS A 147 -7.39 -12.82 -1.03
N ASP A 148 -8.23 -12.46 -0.03
CA ASP A 148 -9.41 -11.63 -0.27
C ASP A 148 -9.03 -10.22 -0.75
N ASN A 149 -7.96 -9.62 -0.22
CA ASN A 149 -7.51 -8.30 -0.62
C ASN A 149 -6.96 -8.27 -2.07
N PHE A 150 -6.36 -9.37 -2.52
CA PHE A 150 -5.97 -9.52 -3.92
C PHE A 150 -7.20 -9.63 -4.84
N LEU A 151 -8.19 -10.44 -4.46
CA LEU A 151 -9.43 -10.57 -5.21
C LEU A 151 -10.18 -9.24 -5.31
N ASP A 152 -10.21 -8.47 -4.22
CA ASP A 152 -10.79 -7.12 -4.21
C ASP A 152 -10.02 -6.16 -5.13
N LEU A 153 -8.69 -6.18 -5.09
CA LEU A 153 -7.85 -5.39 -5.99
C LEU A 153 -8.15 -5.71 -7.47
N MET A 154 -8.33 -6.99 -7.79
CA MET A 154 -8.63 -7.45 -9.16
C MET A 154 -10.07 -7.15 -9.59
N GLY A 155 -10.96 -6.81 -8.66
CA GLY A 155 -12.35 -6.52 -8.94
C GLY A 155 -13.06 -7.66 -9.70
N PRO A 156 -13.80 -7.38 -10.81
CA PRO A 156 -14.52 -8.43 -11.56
C PRO A 156 -13.62 -9.55 -12.08
N ALA A 157 -12.35 -9.25 -12.42
CA ALA A 157 -11.39 -10.26 -12.82
C ALA A 157 -11.03 -11.21 -11.67
N GLY A 158 -11.00 -10.73 -10.42
CA GLY A 158 -10.78 -11.54 -9.23
C GLY A 158 -11.87 -12.60 -9.03
N ALA A 159 -13.13 -12.26 -9.31
CA ALA A 159 -14.23 -13.20 -9.21
C ALA A 159 -14.06 -14.42 -10.15
N ALA A 160 -13.46 -14.22 -11.31
CA ALA A 160 -13.15 -15.30 -12.26
C ALA A 160 -12.00 -16.20 -11.79
N LEU A 161 -11.12 -15.71 -10.90
CA LEU A 161 -10.03 -16.50 -10.33
C LEU A 161 -10.47 -17.32 -9.12
N ALA A 162 -11.56 -16.94 -8.45
CA ALA A 162 -12.10 -17.61 -7.28
C ALA A 162 -13.12 -18.73 -7.62
N ALA A 163 -13.53 -18.85 -8.88
CA ALA A 163 -14.45 -19.86 -9.38
C ALA A 163 -13.73 -21.14 -9.81
#